data_4af50841d5e890e1b4f46aeeb7b89732
#
_entry.id   4af50841d5e890e1b4f46aeeb7b89732
#
_cell.length_a   1.000
_cell.length_b   1.000
_cell.length_c   1.000
_cell.angle_alpha   90.00
_cell.angle_beta   90.00
_cell.angle_gamma   90.00
#
_symmetry.space_group_name_H-M   'P 1'
#
loop_
_entity.id
_entity.type
_entity.pdbx_description
1 polymer ?
#
loop_
_entity_poly.entity_id
_entity_poly.type
_entity_poly.pdbx_seq_one_letter_code
_entity_poly.pdbx_strand_id
1 'polypeptide(L)'
;VGRVSGSLSLVEFPADDPARARRFWEGVLGVELDARTASEGQGWQTHAAGPAIGVHERGRGPGDSYSLPYFVVGDIGDALMRVRDLGGTVVHPGEQWAICKDSEGSPFGLARAPLAE
;
A
#
# COMPACT_ATOMS: atom_id res chain seq x y z
N VAL A 1 9.03 8.60 -22.36
CA VAL A 1 7.98 9.59 -22.33
C VAL A 1 6.64 8.88 -22.32
N GLY A 2 5.71 9.33 -21.49
CA GLY A 2 4.42 8.69 -21.35
C GLY A 2 4.46 7.38 -20.61
N ARG A 3 5.59 7.03 -20.05
CA ARG A 3 5.72 5.80 -19.28
C ARG A 3 5.41 6.08 -17.82
N VAL A 4 4.48 5.29 -17.26
CA VAL A 4 4.24 5.30 -15.82
C VAL A 4 5.29 4.41 -15.20
N SER A 5 6.08 4.96 -14.29
CA SER A 5 7.06 4.19 -13.52
C SER A 5 6.55 4.04 -12.11
N GLY A 6 6.61 2.82 -11.61
CA GLY A 6 6.21 2.56 -10.25
C GLY A 6 7.25 1.73 -9.53
N SER A 7 7.35 1.93 -8.23
CA SER A 7 8.27 1.16 -7.41
C SER A 7 7.56 0.70 -6.15
N LEU A 8 7.93 -0.48 -5.69
CA LEU A 8 7.37 -1.03 -4.45
C LEU A 8 7.75 -0.13 -3.29
N SER A 9 6.75 0.35 -2.55
CA SER A 9 6.97 1.25 -1.43
C SER A 9 6.56 0.67 -0.09
N LEU A 10 5.60 -0.24 -0.08
CA LEU A 10 5.00 -0.71 1.17
C LEU A 10 4.34 -2.05 0.92
N VAL A 11 4.45 -2.97 1.88
CA VAL A 11 3.59 -4.15 1.93
C VAL A 11 2.80 -4.04 3.23
N GLU A 12 1.48 -4.06 3.10
CA GLU A 12 0.56 -3.91 4.22
C GLU A 12 -0.09 -5.21 4.60
N PHE A 13 -0.19 -5.46 5.91
CA PHE A 13 -0.82 -6.67 6.42
C PHE A 13 -1.96 -6.29 7.36
N PRO A 14 -3.19 -6.77 7.09
CA PRO A 14 -4.29 -6.56 8.04
C PRO A 14 -4.14 -7.50 9.22
N ALA A 15 -4.61 -7.07 10.38
CA ALA A 15 -4.47 -7.85 11.61
C ALA A 15 -5.71 -7.74 12.48
N ASP A 16 -6.14 -8.88 13.01
CA ASP A 16 -7.20 -8.91 14.00
C ASP A 16 -6.70 -8.38 15.34
N ASP A 17 -5.41 -8.58 15.59
CA ASP A 17 -4.73 -8.07 16.79
C ASP A 17 -3.43 -7.40 16.33
N PRO A 18 -3.46 -6.09 16.08
CA PRO A 18 -2.28 -5.39 15.58
C PRO A 18 -1.06 -5.49 16.50
N ALA A 19 -1.25 -5.50 17.81
CA ALA A 19 -0.12 -5.62 18.73
C ALA A 19 0.60 -6.96 18.56
N ARG A 20 -0.18 -8.02 18.39
CA ARG A 20 0.37 -9.36 18.16
C ARG A 20 1.09 -9.43 16.81
N ALA A 21 0.50 -8.85 15.76
CA ALA A 21 1.13 -8.82 14.44
C ALA A 21 2.43 -8.03 14.45
N ARG A 22 2.47 -6.90 15.16
CA ARG A 22 3.69 -6.11 15.28
C ARG A 22 4.81 -6.91 15.93
N ARG A 23 4.51 -7.59 17.03
CA ARG A 23 5.51 -8.44 17.71
C ARG A 23 6.03 -9.53 16.78
N PHE A 24 5.14 -10.12 16.01
CA PHE A 24 5.52 -11.16 15.05
C PHE A 24 6.51 -10.62 14.02
N TRP A 25 6.14 -9.55 13.32
CA TRP A 25 6.97 -9.01 12.25
C TRP A 25 8.27 -8.40 12.76
N GLU A 26 8.22 -7.72 13.92
CA GLU A 26 9.43 -7.18 14.53
C GLU A 26 10.40 -8.29 14.90
N GLY A 27 9.88 -9.39 15.43
CA GLY A 27 10.72 -10.52 15.81
C GLY A 27 11.30 -11.29 14.62
N VAL A 28 10.48 -11.50 13.60
CA VAL A 28 10.90 -12.26 12.42
C VAL A 28 11.91 -11.47 11.57
N LEU A 29 11.68 -10.19 11.41
CA LEU A 29 12.47 -9.37 10.49
C LEU A 29 13.54 -8.51 11.18
N GLY A 30 13.50 -8.40 12.51
CA GLY A 30 14.45 -7.56 13.22
C GLY A 30 14.27 -6.08 12.94
N VAL A 31 13.03 -5.63 12.83
CA VAL A 31 12.69 -4.23 12.52
C VAL A 31 11.80 -3.65 13.60
N GLU A 32 11.65 -2.33 13.61
CA GLU A 32 10.68 -1.66 14.47
C GLU A 32 9.50 -1.18 13.64
N LEU A 33 8.30 -1.40 14.17
CA LEU A 33 7.06 -0.90 13.58
C LEU A 33 6.53 0.20 14.50
N ASP A 34 6.62 1.44 14.04
CA ASP A 34 6.20 2.60 14.80
C ASP A 34 4.81 3.04 14.39
N ALA A 35 4.12 3.73 15.29
CA ALA A 35 2.81 4.29 14.97
C ALA A 35 2.93 5.22 13.77
N ARG A 36 1.96 5.13 12.88
CA ARG A 36 1.91 5.97 11.68
C ARG A 36 1.63 7.42 12.05
N THR A 37 2.15 8.33 11.24
CA THR A 37 1.81 9.74 11.34
C THR A 37 0.41 9.98 10.77
N ALA A 38 -0.14 11.18 11.04
CA ALA A 38 -1.48 11.52 10.53
C ALA A 38 -1.56 11.39 9.02
N SER A 39 -0.51 11.75 8.29
CA SER A 39 -0.49 11.67 6.83
C SER A 39 -0.38 10.24 6.31
N GLU A 40 0.12 9.33 7.14
CA GLU A 40 0.25 7.93 6.76
C GLU A 40 -1.01 7.11 7.04
N GLY A 41 -1.89 7.64 7.85
CA GLY A 41 -3.14 6.99 8.20
C GLY A 41 -3.05 6.18 9.48
N GLN A 42 -3.94 5.20 9.61
CA GLN A 42 -4.02 4.36 10.80
C GLN A 42 -3.03 3.20 10.69
N GLY A 43 -2.48 2.79 11.82
CA GLY A 43 -1.64 1.60 11.88
C GLY A 43 -0.21 1.89 12.26
N TRP A 44 0.67 0.97 11.91
CA TRP A 44 2.09 0.99 12.25
C TRP A 44 2.88 0.58 11.02
N GLN A 45 4.07 1.13 10.90
CA GLN A 45 4.95 0.74 9.79
C GLN A 45 6.41 1.01 10.11
N THR A 46 7.29 0.38 9.32
CA THR A 46 8.71 0.67 9.39
C THR A 46 8.98 2.02 8.73
N HIS A 47 10.00 2.73 9.23
CA HIS A 47 10.40 4.03 8.68
C HIS A 47 11.87 4.03 8.25
N ALA A 48 12.41 2.85 8.00
CA ALA A 48 13.76 2.70 7.47
C ALA A 48 13.77 2.93 5.95
N ALA A 49 14.97 3.03 5.37
CA ALA A 49 15.13 3.16 3.93
C ALA A 49 14.61 1.90 3.23
N GLY A 50 14.12 2.08 2.01
CA GLY A 50 13.58 0.97 1.22
C GLY A 50 12.09 0.78 1.42
N PRO A 51 11.53 -0.30 0.87
CA PRO A 51 10.11 -0.58 1.03
C PRO A 51 9.73 -0.78 2.49
N ALA A 52 8.60 -0.23 2.88
CA ALA A 52 8.10 -0.31 4.24
C ALA A 52 7.27 -1.58 4.44
N ILE A 53 7.20 -2.03 5.69
CA ILE A 53 6.24 -3.04 6.12
C ILE A 53 5.24 -2.32 7.02
N GLY A 54 3.96 -2.49 6.75
CA GLY A 54 2.90 -1.88 7.55
C GLY A 54 1.93 -2.90 8.11
N VAL A 55 1.37 -2.59 9.26
CA VAL A 55 0.35 -3.40 9.91
C VAL A 55 -0.80 -2.48 10.28
N HIS A 56 -2.02 -2.88 9.96
CA HIS A 56 -3.20 -2.13 10.36
C HIS A 56 -4.29 -3.08 10.86
N GLU A 57 -5.24 -2.54 11.61
CA GLU A 57 -6.37 -3.33 12.05
C GLU A 57 -7.19 -3.77 10.84
N ARG A 58 -7.64 -5.03 10.83
CA ARG A 58 -8.50 -5.54 9.76
C ARG A 58 -9.83 -4.79 9.77
N GLY A 59 -10.22 -4.27 8.61
CA GLY A 59 -11.43 -3.50 8.47
C GLY A 59 -12.31 -4.07 7.37
N ARG A 60 -13.28 -3.26 6.94
CA ARG A 60 -14.24 -3.64 5.90
C ARG A 60 -14.13 -2.81 4.63
N GLY A 61 -13.21 -1.85 4.63
CA GLY A 61 -13.00 -1.03 3.45
C GLY A 61 -12.26 -1.75 2.34
N PRO A 62 -12.15 -1.12 1.17
CA PRO A 62 -11.40 -1.69 0.07
C PRO A 62 -9.94 -1.93 0.50
N GLY A 63 -9.46 -3.14 0.30
CA GLY A 63 -8.10 -3.51 0.65
C GLY A 63 -7.87 -3.82 2.12
N ASP A 64 -8.84 -3.61 2.99
CA ASP A 64 -8.64 -3.75 4.44
C ASP A 64 -8.48 -5.20 4.91
N SER A 65 -8.88 -6.16 4.09
CA SER A 65 -8.83 -7.58 4.44
C SER A 65 -7.73 -8.36 3.74
N TYR A 66 -6.92 -7.70 2.93
CA TYR A 66 -5.88 -8.36 2.13
C TYR A 66 -4.51 -7.86 2.50
N SER A 67 -3.51 -8.73 2.37
CA SER A 67 -2.13 -8.28 2.33
C SER A 67 -1.90 -7.62 0.98
N LEU A 68 -1.40 -6.39 0.98
CA LEU A 68 -1.31 -5.60 -0.24
C LEU A 68 0.09 -5.04 -0.45
N PRO A 69 0.70 -5.32 -1.62
CA PRO A 69 1.83 -4.51 -2.06
C PRO A 69 1.31 -3.18 -2.59
N TYR A 70 1.97 -2.09 -2.21
CA TYR A 70 1.69 -0.75 -2.72
C TYR A 70 2.85 -0.27 -3.55
N PHE A 71 2.52 0.32 -4.70
CA PHE A 71 3.52 0.90 -5.60
C PHE A 71 3.29 2.40 -5.68
N VAL A 72 4.38 3.16 -5.54
CA VAL A 72 4.32 4.60 -5.72
C VAL A 72 4.39 4.89 -7.20
N VAL A 73 3.50 5.74 -7.67
CA VAL A 73 3.47 6.20 -9.07
C VAL A 73 3.45 7.73 -9.09
N GLY A 74 3.90 8.31 -10.17
CA GLY A 74 3.93 9.76 -10.31
C GLY A 74 2.54 10.37 -10.46
N ASP A 75 1.66 9.70 -11.17
CA ASP A 75 0.31 10.18 -11.44
C ASP A 75 -0.67 9.02 -11.32
N ILE A 76 -1.50 9.06 -10.29
CA ILE A 76 -2.47 7.98 -10.04
C ILE A 76 -3.50 7.90 -11.15
N GLY A 77 -3.98 9.04 -11.64
CA GLY A 77 -4.98 9.06 -12.70
C GLY A 77 -4.52 8.31 -13.94
N ASP A 78 -3.29 8.61 -14.40
CA ASP A 78 -2.71 7.92 -15.54
C ASP A 78 -2.50 6.44 -15.25
N ALA A 79 -2.05 6.12 -14.04
CA ALA A 79 -1.84 4.72 -13.66
C ALA A 79 -3.15 3.93 -13.66
N LEU A 80 -4.24 4.54 -13.17
CA LEU A 80 -5.55 3.88 -13.17
C LEU A 80 -6.05 3.62 -14.58
N MET A 81 -5.82 4.55 -15.50
CA MET A 81 -6.17 4.34 -16.90
C MET A 81 -5.41 3.14 -17.48
N ARG A 82 -4.12 3.05 -17.16
CA ARG A 82 -3.32 1.92 -17.63
C ARG A 82 -3.76 0.60 -17.01
N VAL A 83 -4.15 0.62 -15.74
CA VAL A 83 -4.71 -0.58 -15.11
C VAL A 83 -5.90 -1.11 -15.92
N ARG A 84 -6.82 -0.22 -16.27
CA ARG A 84 -8.00 -0.61 -17.05
C ARG A 84 -7.62 -1.07 -18.46
N ASP A 85 -6.75 -0.32 -19.13
CA ASP A 85 -6.35 -0.64 -20.50
C ASP A 85 -5.64 -1.98 -20.62
N LEU A 86 -4.94 -2.38 -19.56
CA LEU A 86 -4.16 -3.61 -19.55
C LEU A 86 -4.90 -4.80 -18.95
N GLY A 87 -6.19 -4.65 -18.67
CA GLY A 87 -7.03 -5.75 -18.25
C GLY A 87 -7.23 -5.90 -16.76
N GLY A 88 -6.75 -4.92 -15.98
CA GLY A 88 -6.98 -4.91 -14.55
C GLY A 88 -8.27 -4.22 -14.17
N THR A 89 -8.53 -4.12 -12.88
CA THR A 89 -9.75 -3.54 -12.33
C THR A 89 -9.39 -2.48 -11.28
N VAL A 90 -10.08 -1.36 -11.31
CA VAL A 90 -9.98 -0.36 -10.25
C VAL A 90 -11.09 -0.62 -9.25
N VAL A 91 -10.71 -1.03 -8.04
CA VAL A 91 -11.66 -1.35 -6.97
C VAL A 91 -12.05 -0.09 -6.22
N HIS A 92 -11.07 0.75 -5.91
CA HIS A 92 -11.30 1.99 -5.19
C HIS A 92 -10.42 3.07 -5.79
N PRO A 93 -10.99 3.97 -6.62
CA PRO A 93 -10.22 5.08 -7.16
C PRO A 93 -9.99 6.15 -6.09
N GLY A 94 -8.84 6.79 -6.14
CA GLY A 94 -8.54 7.87 -5.21
C GLY A 94 -7.41 8.73 -5.76
N GLU A 95 -7.23 9.90 -5.18
CA GLU A 95 -6.21 10.85 -5.63
C GLU A 95 -4.87 10.63 -4.93
N GLN A 96 -4.90 10.14 -3.69
CA GLN A 96 -3.71 9.91 -2.89
C GLN A 96 -3.31 8.44 -2.91
N TRP A 97 -4.29 7.55 -2.95
CA TRP A 97 -4.08 6.11 -3.03
C TRP A 97 -5.28 5.47 -3.69
N ALA A 98 -5.06 4.30 -4.25
CA ALA A 98 -6.11 3.54 -4.92
C ALA A 98 -5.89 2.06 -4.71
N ILE A 99 -6.97 1.28 -4.74
CA ILE A 99 -6.93 -0.16 -4.65
C ILE A 99 -7.36 -0.72 -6.00
N CYS A 100 -6.58 -1.66 -6.51
CA CYS A 100 -6.79 -2.25 -7.82
C CYS A 100 -6.65 -3.76 -7.75
N LYS A 101 -6.98 -4.42 -8.85
CA LYS A 101 -6.63 -5.81 -9.09
C LYS A 101 -5.92 -5.89 -10.44
N ASP A 102 -4.95 -6.77 -10.53
CA ASP A 102 -4.23 -6.98 -11.78
C ASP A 102 -5.07 -7.80 -12.77
N SER A 103 -4.49 -8.16 -13.90
CA SER A 103 -5.20 -8.91 -14.95
C SER A 103 -5.65 -10.31 -14.50
N GLU A 104 -5.06 -10.83 -13.45
CA GLU A 104 -5.37 -12.15 -12.90
C GLU A 104 -6.22 -12.09 -11.63
N GLY A 105 -6.63 -10.88 -11.23
CA GLY A 105 -7.47 -10.69 -10.06
C GLY A 105 -6.73 -10.50 -8.74
N SER A 106 -5.41 -10.35 -8.77
CA SER A 106 -4.63 -10.16 -7.55
C SER A 106 -4.72 -8.70 -7.09
N PRO A 107 -5.01 -8.45 -5.80
CA PRO A 107 -5.15 -7.08 -5.32
C PRO A 107 -3.80 -6.40 -5.10
N PHE A 108 -3.75 -5.10 -5.35
CA PHE A 108 -2.58 -4.27 -5.07
C PHE A 108 -3.03 -2.82 -4.89
N GLY A 109 -2.15 -2.01 -4.32
CA GLY A 109 -2.41 -0.60 -4.11
C GLY A 109 -1.49 0.27 -4.92
N LEU A 110 -1.96 1.46 -5.25
CA LEU A 110 -1.17 2.52 -5.84
C LEU A 110 -1.20 3.71 -4.90
N ALA A 111 -0.07 4.36 -4.74
CA ALA A 111 0.04 5.55 -3.92
C ALA A 111 0.76 6.63 -4.71
N ARG A 112 0.35 7.88 -4.48
CA ARG A 112 1.01 9.00 -5.11
C ARG A 112 2.32 9.29 -4.37
N ALA A 113 3.37 9.58 -5.13
CA ALA A 113 4.62 9.99 -4.52
C ALA A 113 4.40 11.27 -3.70
N PRO A 114 5.04 11.40 -2.53
CA PRO A 114 4.92 12.64 -1.77
C PRO A 114 5.50 13.79 -2.57
N LEU A 115 4.91 14.98 -2.37
CA LEU A 115 5.42 16.18 -3.02
C LEU A 115 6.82 16.49 -2.50
N ALA A 116 7.67 16.97 -3.40
CA ALA A 116 8.99 17.42 -3.01
C ALA A 116 8.87 18.61 -2.08
N GLU A 117 9.71 18.65 -1.08
CA GLU A 117 9.72 19.76 -0.11
C GLU A 117 10.92 20.66 -0.30
#